data_22c7a87210cc470af0a00584fb87d87a
#
_entry.id   22c7a87210cc470af0a00584fb87d87a
#
_cell.length_a   1.000
_cell.length_b   1.000
_cell.length_c   1.000
_cell.angle_alpha   90.00
_cell.angle_beta   90.00
_cell.angle_gamma   90.00
#
_symmetry.space_group_name_H-M   'P 1'
#
loop_
_entity.id
_entity.type
_entity.pdbx_description
1 polymer ?
#
loop_
_entity_poly.entity_id
_entity_poly.type
_entity_poly.pdbx_seq_one_letter_code
_entity_poly.pdbx_strand_id
1 'polypeptide(L)'
;MKILLIGSGGREHALAWKLAQSPQVQTVYVAPGNGGTATAKQTAAGIENLPITGLQELADFAKREKIHLTVVGPEAPLAAGIVDVFRNNGLRIFGPTQLAAQLESSKDFSKAFMKRHGIPTADYQTFSSALEAHAYIDAKGAPIVIKADGLAAGKGVVVAMSLEEAHAAVDMMLADNKLGNAGARVVIEEFLTGEEASFIVLVDGKNVLALATSQDHKRLLDADQGPNTGGMGAYSPAPVVTPEIHARALREVIMPTVKGMQADGIPYTGFLYAGLMISPDGKIKTLEFNCRMGDPETQPIMARLRSDLVNALDHAVDGTLNEVELEWDRRTALGVVLAAHNYPDTPRAGDVITGIPADTEDQITFHAGTKLQDGKVVTSGGRVMCVVGLADTVRGAQQKAYEAISHIQFDGMQYRKDIGYRAIK
;
A
#
# COMPACT_ATOMS: atom_id res chain seq x y z
N MET A 1 -2.67 -24.44 11.05
CA MET A 1 -3.48 -24.05 9.87
C MET A 1 -2.56 -23.63 8.72
N LYS A 2 -3.09 -23.61 7.48
CA LYS A 2 -2.39 -23.14 6.28
C LYS A 2 -3.01 -21.81 5.83
N ILE A 3 -2.16 -20.86 5.46
CA ILE A 3 -2.58 -19.52 4.98
C ILE A 3 -2.12 -19.37 3.52
N LEU A 4 -2.93 -18.74 2.68
CA LEU A 4 -2.56 -18.34 1.34
C LEU A 4 -2.49 -16.81 1.28
N LEU A 5 -1.35 -16.27 0.86
CA LEU A 5 -1.14 -14.84 0.65
C LEU A 5 -0.92 -14.57 -0.84
N ILE A 6 -1.73 -13.69 -1.40
CA ILE A 6 -1.64 -13.32 -2.81
C ILE A 6 -0.72 -12.13 -2.97
N GLY A 7 0.25 -12.24 -3.88
CA GLY A 7 1.16 -11.18 -4.27
C GLY A 7 2.64 -11.55 -4.20
N SER A 8 3.51 -10.60 -4.49
CA SER A 8 4.96 -10.82 -4.65
C SER A 8 5.83 -9.64 -4.20
N GLY A 9 5.24 -8.56 -3.71
CA GLY A 9 5.96 -7.34 -3.34
C GLY A 9 6.54 -7.35 -1.93
N GLY A 10 7.10 -6.22 -1.53
CA GLY A 10 7.64 -6.03 -0.18
C GLY A 10 6.56 -6.05 0.89
N ARG A 11 5.40 -5.51 0.58
CA ARG A 11 4.18 -5.62 1.40
C ARG A 11 3.83 -7.07 1.68
N GLU A 12 3.82 -7.91 0.66
CA GLU A 12 3.49 -9.33 0.81
C GLU A 12 4.57 -10.09 1.58
N HIS A 13 5.84 -9.78 1.39
CA HIS A 13 6.88 -10.39 2.22
C HIS A 13 6.70 -10.03 3.69
N ALA A 14 6.41 -8.77 4.02
CA ALA A 14 6.17 -8.35 5.40
C ALA A 14 4.91 -9.00 6.00
N LEU A 15 3.84 -9.14 5.22
CA LEU A 15 2.64 -9.87 5.65
C LEU A 15 2.93 -11.36 5.87
N ALA A 16 3.66 -12.02 4.95
CA ALA A 16 4.04 -13.43 5.10
C ALA A 16 4.89 -13.65 6.36
N TRP A 17 5.89 -12.78 6.57
CA TRP A 17 6.74 -12.78 7.75
C TRP A 17 5.93 -12.65 9.05
N LYS A 18 4.93 -11.77 9.06
CA LYS A 18 4.07 -11.57 10.25
C LYS A 18 3.09 -12.73 10.46
N LEU A 19 2.45 -13.22 9.39
CA LEU A 19 1.53 -14.36 9.46
C LEU A 19 2.23 -15.63 9.93
N ALA A 20 3.48 -15.85 9.50
CA ALA A 20 4.28 -17.01 9.89
C ALA A 20 4.75 -17.00 11.36
N GLN A 21 4.58 -15.88 12.08
CA GLN A 21 4.85 -15.80 13.51
C GLN A 21 3.70 -16.34 14.37
N SER A 22 2.51 -16.52 13.80
CA SER A 22 1.38 -17.09 14.53
C SER A 22 1.67 -18.53 14.95
N PRO A 23 1.48 -18.90 16.24
CA PRO A 23 1.68 -20.27 16.69
C PRO A 23 0.68 -21.28 16.10
N GLN A 24 -0.39 -20.78 15.48
CA GLN A 24 -1.41 -21.61 14.84
C GLN A 24 -1.08 -21.94 13.38
N VAL A 25 -0.14 -21.22 12.76
CA VAL A 25 0.19 -21.37 11.34
C VAL A 25 1.30 -22.42 11.16
N GLN A 26 1.08 -23.35 10.24
CA GLN A 26 2.06 -24.34 9.81
C GLN A 26 2.79 -23.90 8.55
N THR A 27 2.06 -23.32 7.60
CA THR A 27 2.60 -22.89 6.31
C THR A 27 1.88 -21.64 5.82
N VAL A 28 2.64 -20.69 5.30
CA VAL A 28 2.16 -19.54 4.52
C VAL A 28 2.60 -19.78 3.08
N TYR A 29 1.64 -20.05 2.19
CA TYR A 29 1.87 -20.05 0.75
C TYR A 29 1.78 -18.63 0.22
N VAL A 30 2.77 -18.20 -0.57
CA VAL A 30 2.80 -16.84 -1.16
C VAL A 30 2.75 -16.97 -2.68
N ALA A 31 1.71 -16.44 -3.28
CA ALA A 31 1.42 -16.61 -4.70
C ALA A 31 1.49 -15.29 -5.49
N PRO A 32 2.50 -15.10 -6.36
CA PRO A 32 3.59 -16.05 -6.68
C PRO A 32 4.80 -15.97 -5.74
N GLY A 33 4.88 -14.98 -4.83
CA GLY A 33 6.03 -14.74 -3.97
C GLY A 33 7.23 -14.11 -4.67
N ASN A 34 8.33 -13.99 -3.96
CA ASN A 34 9.56 -13.36 -4.43
C ASN A 34 10.81 -14.10 -3.93
N GLY A 35 12.01 -13.53 -4.17
CA GLY A 35 13.27 -14.13 -3.75
C GLY A 35 13.41 -14.25 -2.23
N GLY A 36 12.83 -13.32 -1.47
CA GLY A 36 12.85 -13.37 0.00
C GLY A 36 11.93 -14.43 0.56
N THR A 37 10.71 -14.52 0.06
CA THR A 37 9.76 -15.57 0.48
C THR A 37 10.19 -16.98 0.06
N ALA A 38 10.97 -17.08 -1.04
CA ALA A 38 11.59 -18.35 -1.47
C ALA A 38 12.74 -18.79 -0.58
N THR A 39 13.45 -17.86 0.05
CA THR A 39 14.64 -18.14 0.86
C THR A 39 14.42 -17.94 2.36
N ALA A 40 13.19 -17.61 2.77
CA ALA A 40 12.86 -17.38 4.17
C ALA A 40 13.19 -18.59 5.02
N LYS A 41 14.26 -18.45 5.79
CA LYS A 41 14.67 -19.47 6.78
C LYS A 41 14.15 -19.04 8.14
N GLN A 42 13.35 -19.95 8.76
CA GLN A 42 13.09 -19.93 10.20
C GLN A 42 12.17 -18.82 10.72
N THR A 43 10.94 -18.89 10.33
CA THR A 43 9.82 -18.62 11.23
C THR A 43 9.32 -19.94 11.81
N ALA A 44 8.53 -19.93 12.88
CA ALA A 44 7.92 -21.16 13.43
C ALA A 44 7.10 -21.92 12.37
N ALA A 45 6.56 -21.18 11.37
CA ALA A 45 5.87 -21.70 10.21
C ALA A 45 6.76 -21.66 8.96
N GLY A 46 6.57 -22.59 8.03
CA GLY A 46 7.19 -22.56 6.71
C GLY A 46 6.57 -21.43 5.84
N ILE A 47 7.41 -20.76 5.03
CA ILE A 47 6.94 -19.88 3.96
C ILE A 47 7.33 -20.53 2.64
N GLU A 48 6.37 -20.68 1.73
CA GLU A 48 6.55 -21.38 0.45
C GLU A 48 5.98 -20.56 -0.70
N ASN A 49 6.76 -20.37 -1.76
CA ASN A 49 6.26 -19.73 -2.98
C ASN A 49 5.38 -20.67 -3.77
N LEU A 50 4.29 -20.13 -4.30
CA LEU A 50 3.34 -20.86 -5.12
C LEU A 50 3.23 -20.16 -6.49
N PRO A 51 3.74 -20.75 -7.58
CA PRO A 51 3.79 -20.11 -8.91
C PRO A 51 2.42 -20.14 -9.61
N ILE A 52 1.38 -19.67 -8.95
CA ILE A 52 0.00 -19.57 -9.45
C ILE A 52 -0.45 -18.11 -9.39
N THR A 53 -1.05 -17.63 -10.47
CA THR A 53 -1.59 -16.26 -10.58
C THR A 53 -3.04 -16.21 -11.04
N GLY A 54 -3.56 -17.28 -11.66
CA GLY A 54 -4.95 -17.38 -12.11
C GLY A 54 -5.93 -17.44 -10.94
N LEU A 55 -6.99 -16.63 -10.95
CA LEU A 55 -7.91 -16.52 -9.81
C LEU A 55 -8.60 -17.85 -9.49
N GLN A 56 -9.09 -18.56 -10.51
CA GLN A 56 -9.73 -19.85 -10.32
C GLN A 56 -8.72 -20.92 -9.88
N GLU A 57 -7.51 -20.93 -10.45
CA GLU A 57 -6.45 -21.87 -10.06
C GLU A 57 -6.05 -21.69 -8.60
N LEU A 58 -6.00 -20.42 -8.12
CA LEU A 58 -5.75 -20.11 -6.71
C LEU A 58 -6.89 -20.63 -5.81
N ALA A 59 -8.15 -20.48 -6.23
CA ALA A 59 -9.30 -21.02 -5.49
C ALA A 59 -9.27 -22.55 -5.46
N ASP A 60 -8.95 -23.21 -6.57
CA ASP A 60 -8.81 -24.68 -6.65
C ASP A 60 -7.67 -25.19 -5.75
N PHE A 61 -6.53 -24.48 -5.72
CA PHE A 61 -5.43 -24.77 -4.81
C PHE A 61 -5.88 -24.62 -3.35
N ALA A 62 -6.54 -23.50 -3.02
CA ALA A 62 -7.01 -23.23 -1.66
C ALA A 62 -7.96 -24.32 -1.16
N LYS A 63 -8.84 -24.82 -2.04
CA LYS A 63 -9.77 -25.93 -1.73
C LYS A 63 -9.03 -27.24 -1.54
N ARG A 64 -8.12 -27.61 -2.45
CA ARG A 64 -7.34 -28.85 -2.40
C ARG A 64 -6.45 -28.91 -1.14
N GLU A 65 -5.74 -27.83 -0.84
CA GLU A 65 -4.84 -27.75 0.30
C GLU A 65 -5.53 -27.43 1.62
N LYS A 66 -6.83 -27.23 1.62
CA LYS A 66 -7.63 -26.85 2.79
C LYS A 66 -7.07 -25.61 3.47
N ILE A 67 -6.86 -24.56 2.66
CA ILE A 67 -6.42 -23.27 3.17
C ILE A 67 -7.45 -22.72 4.16
N HIS A 68 -6.98 -22.34 5.35
CA HIS A 68 -7.82 -21.78 6.40
C HIS A 68 -8.30 -20.37 6.07
N LEU A 69 -7.39 -19.52 5.59
CA LEU A 69 -7.65 -18.13 5.23
C LEU A 69 -6.76 -17.71 4.06
N THR A 70 -7.34 -16.97 3.13
CA THR A 70 -6.59 -16.28 2.07
C THR A 70 -6.57 -14.79 2.34
N VAL A 71 -5.39 -14.18 2.18
CA VAL A 71 -5.13 -12.74 2.35
C VAL A 71 -4.65 -12.18 1.01
N VAL A 72 -5.21 -11.04 0.59
CA VAL A 72 -4.86 -10.42 -0.69
C VAL A 72 -3.96 -9.21 -0.43
N GLY A 73 -2.77 -9.22 -1.02
CA GLY A 73 -1.81 -8.13 -0.88
C GLY A 73 -2.08 -6.96 -1.85
N PRO A 74 -2.01 -7.18 -3.19
CA PRO A 74 -2.10 -6.11 -4.17
C PRO A 74 -3.54 -5.80 -4.61
N GLU A 75 -3.71 -4.65 -5.25
CA GLU A 75 -4.99 -4.14 -5.75
C GLU A 75 -5.51 -4.87 -6.99
N ALA A 76 -4.63 -5.33 -7.88
CA ALA A 76 -5.06 -5.89 -9.18
C ALA A 76 -5.96 -7.13 -9.03
N PRO A 77 -5.65 -8.16 -8.22
CA PRO A 77 -6.55 -9.27 -8.02
C PRO A 77 -7.86 -8.89 -7.32
N LEU A 78 -7.86 -7.88 -6.45
CA LEU A 78 -9.09 -7.35 -5.84
C LEU A 78 -10.00 -6.73 -6.89
N ALA A 79 -9.46 -5.88 -7.76
CA ALA A 79 -10.20 -5.28 -8.88
C ALA A 79 -10.67 -6.33 -9.90
N ALA A 80 -9.96 -7.43 -10.03
CA ALA A 80 -10.34 -8.57 -10.89
C ALA A 80 -11.39 -9.51 -10.26
N GLY A 81 -11.76 -9.32 -8.97
CA GLY A 81 -12.82 -10.08 -8.32
C GLY A 81 -12.39 -11.38 -7.63
N ILE A 82 -11.13 -11.49 -7.20
CA ILE A 82 -10.64 -12.69 -6.50
C ILE A 82 -11.48 -13.03 -5.26
N VAL A 83 -11.94 -12.02 -4.52
CA VAL A 83 -12.77 -12.24 -3.32
C VAL A 83 -14.10 -12.88 -3.66
N ASP A 84 -14.73 -12.42 -4.74
CA ASP A 84 -15.99 -12.99 -5.24
C ASP A 84 -15.79 -14.45 -5.69
N VAL A 85 -14.71 -14.74 -6.42
CA VAL A 85 -14.36 -16.11 -6.85
C VAL A 85 -14.20 -17.02 -5.63
N PHE A 86 -13.45 -16.62 -4.62
CA PHE A 86 -13.21 -17.42 -3.42
C PHE A 86 -14.50 -17.65 -2.63
N ARG A 87 -15.30 -16.61 -2.39
CA ARG A 87 -16.57 -16.70 -1.67
C ARG A 87 -17.57 -17.60 -2.39
N ASN A 88 -17.67 -17.51 -3.74
CA ASN A 88 -18.50 -18.39 -4.54
C ASN A 88 -18.06 -19.87 -4.48
N ASN A 89 -16.81 -20.12 -4.13
CA ASN A 89 -16.28 -21.47 -3.88
C ASN A 89 -16.34 -21.88 -2.39
N GLY A 90 -16.97 -21.09 -1.52
CA GLY A 90 -17.09 -21.37 -0.09
C GLY A 90 -15.77 -21.25 0.69
N LEU A 91 -14.82 -20.48 0.16
CA LEU A 91 -13.50 -20.27 0.74
C LEU A 91 -13.43 -18.97 1.55
N ARG A 92 -12.74 -19.03 2.69
CA ARG A 92 -12.48 -17.86 3.54
C ARG A 92 -11.42 -16.99 2.91
N ILE A 93 -11.69 -15.69 2.76
CA ILE A 93 -10.78 -14.72 2.17
C ILE A 93 -10.99 -13.35 2.82
N PHE A 94 -9.90 -12.67 3.15
CA PHE A 94 -9.90 -11.31 3.66
C PHE A 94 -9.57 -10.33 2.55
N GLY A 95 -10.53 -9.51 2.20
CA GLY A 95 -10.46 -8.50 1.16
C GLY A 95 -11.85 -8.02 0.74
N PRO A 96 -11.94 -6.85 0.09
CA PRO A 96 -13.21 -6.35 -0.44
C PRO A 96 -13.63 -7.11 -1.71
N THR A 97 -14.94 -7.18 -1.94
CA THR A 97 -15.49 -7.65 -3.22
C THR A 97 -15.05 -6.75 -4.37
N GLN A 98 -15.20 -7.21 -5.61
CA GLN A 98 -14.89 -6.40 -6.79
C GLN A 98 -15.63 -5.05 -6.79
N LEU A 99 -16.91 -5.04 -6.41
CA LEU A 99 -17.69 -3.82 -6.30
C LEU A 99 -17.14 -2.88 -5.20
N ALA A 100 -16.77 -3.40 -4.04
CA ALA A 100 -16.19 -2.61 -2.96
C ALA A 100 -14.78 -2.10 -3.29
N ALA A 101 -14.01 -2.88 -4.05
CA ALA A 101 -12.67 -2.49 -4.51
C ALA A 101 -12.67 -1.28 -5.46
N GLN A 102 -13.83 -0.85 -5.97
CA GLN A 102 -13.95 0.38 -6.74
C GLN A 102 -13.53 1.65 -5.96
N LEU A 103 -13.53 1.62 -4.63
CA LEU A 103 -12.97 2.72 -3.83
C LEU A 103 -11.50 3.02 -4.20
N GLU A 104 -10.75 2.05 -4.71
CA GLU A 104 -9.38 2.22 -5.21
C GLU A 104 -9.32 2.15 -6.74
N SER A 105 -10.03 1.20 -7.37
CA SER A 105 -9.91 0.93 -8.79
C SER A 105 -10.58 1.98 -9.70
N SER A 106 -11.43 2.85 -9.14
CA SER A 106 -12.03 3.99 -9.84
C SER A 106 -12.01 5.24 -8.95
N LYS A 107 -11.24 6.24 -9.35
CA LYS A 107 -11.18 7.52 -8.63
C LYS A 107 -12.48 8.31 -8.77
N ASP A 108 -13.15 8.20 -9.91
CA ASP A 108 -14.46 8.79 -10.14
C ASP A 108 -15.51 8.19 -9.18
N PHE A 109 -15.57 6.86 -9.07
CA PHE A 109 -16.43 6.20 -8.08
C PHE A 109 -16.11 6.65 -6.67
N SER A 110 -14.83 6.66 -6.28
CA SER A 110 -14.38 7.04 -4.94
C SER A 110 -14.76 8.49 -4.61
N LYS A 111 -14.56 9.41 -5.54
CA LYS A 111 -14.92 10.83 -5.35
C LYS A 111 -16.44 11.03 -5.25
N ALA A 112 -17.21 10.41 -6.13
CA ALA A 112 -18.67 10.47 -6.09
C ALA A 112 -19.20 9.88 -4.77
N PHE A 113 -18.62 8.76 -4.31
CA PHE A 113 -18.93 8.14 -3.02
C PHE A 113 -18.64 9.09 -1.85
N MET A 114 -17.45 9.67 -1.79
CA MET A 114 -17.07 10.61 -0.71
C MET A 114 -18.00 11.80 -0.66
N LYS A 115 -18.33 12.37 -1.82
CA LYS A 115 -19.27 13.50 -1.91
C LYS A 115 -20.67 13.11 -1.40
N ARG A 116 -21.20 11.96 -1.82
CA ARG A 116 -22.53 11.48 -1.45
C ARG A 116 -22.65 11.20 0.06
N HIS A 117 -21.59 10.69 0.68
CA HIS A 117 -21.56 10.34 2.10
C HIS A 117 -20.93 11.41 3.00
N GLY A 118 -20.65 12.60 2.47
CA GLY A 118 -20.13 13.73 3.24
C GLY A 118 -18.72 13.52 3.81
N ILE A 119 -17.90 12.70 3.15
CA ILE A 119 -16.50 12.45 3.55
C ILE A 119 -15.63 13.58 3.03
N PRO A 120 -14.82 14.24 3.89
CA PRO A 120 -13.98 15.36 3.47
C PRO A 120 -12.97 14.94 2.40
N THR A 121 -12.98 15.62 1.26
CA THR A 121 -12.02 15.41 0.16
C THR A 121 -11.84 16.71 -0.63
N ALA A 122 -10.85 16.74 -1.52
CA ALA A 122 -10.61 17.86 -2.42
C ALA A 122 -11.81 18.08 -3.37
N ASP A 123 -12.10 19.33 -3.69
CA ASP A 123 -13.03 19.65 -4.79
C ASP A 123 -12.51 19.02 -6.08
N TYR A 124 -13.43 18.48 -6.87
CA TYR A 124 -13.05 17.73 -8.07
C TYR A 124 -14.08 17.83 -9.18
N GLN A 125 -13.64 17.51 -10.39
CA GLN A 125 -14.52 17.23 -11.52
C GLN A 125 -13.90 16.17 -12.43
N THR A 126 -14.74 15.31 -13.01
CA THR A 126 -14.32 14.22 -13.89
C THR A 126 -14.58 14.56 -15.35
N PHE A 127 -13.66 14.22 -16.23
CA PHE A 127 -13.72 14.51 -17.67
C PHE A 127 -13.34 13.28 -18.50
N SER A 128 -14.09 13.09 -19.59
CA SER A 128 -13.75 12.16 -20.68
C SER A 128 -13.33 12.91 -21.96
N SER A 129 -13.50 14.23 -22.00
CA SER A 129 -13.14 15.12 -23.09
C SER A 129 -11.93 15.96 -22.72
N ALA A 130 -10.87 15.89 -23.50
CA ALA A 130 -9.69 16.73 -23.31
C ALA A 130 -10.03 18.22 -23.44
N LEU A 131 -10.89 18.58 -24.37
CA LEU A 131 -11.32 19.96 -24.57
C LEU A 131 -11.99 20.55 -23.31
N GLU A 132 -12.91 19.81 -22.69
CA GLU A 132 -13.59 20.23 -21.47
C GLU A 132 -12.63 20.27 -20.27
N ALA A 133 -11.70 19.32 -20.18
CA ALA A 133 -10.67 19.28 -19.15
C ALA A 133 -9.74 20.49 -19.25
N HIS A 134 -9.30 20.85 -20.45
CA HIS A 134 -8.49 22.06 -20.69
C HIS A 134 -9.22 23.33 -20.29
N ALA A 135 -10.49 23.47 -20.67
CA ALA A 135 -11.31 24.64 -20.30
C ALA A 135 -11.48 24.75 -18.77
N TYR A 136 -11.65 23.63 -18.08
CA TYR A 136 -11.75 23.60 -16.62
C TYR A 136 -10.43 24.04 -15.95
N ILE A 137 -9.28 23.56 -16.45
CA ILE A 137 -7.95 23.96 -15.96
C ILE A 137 -7.74 25.48 -16.15
N ASP A 138 -8.07 26.01 -17.33
CA ASP A 138 -7.96 27.44 -17.60
C ASP A 138 -8.80 28.28 -16.63
N ALA A 139 -10.00 27.80 -16.28
CA ALA A 139 -10.88 28.47 -15.33
C ALA A 139 -10.41 28.36 -13.87
N LYS A 140 -9.80 27.26 -13.47
CA LYS A 140 -9.37 27.02 -12.09
C LYS A 140 -7.97 27.53 -11.79
N GLY A 141 -7.07 27.50 -12.77
CA GLY A 141 -5.66 27.85 -12.59
C GLY A 141 -4.81 26.72 -12.01
N ALA A 142 -3.55 27.05 -11.72
CA ALA A 142 -2.60 26.17 -11.05
C ALA A 142 -2.18 26.77 -9.68
N PRO A 143 -1.73 25.95 -8.69
CA PRO A 143 -1.53 24.50 -8.79
C PRO A 143 -2.84 23.70 -8.80
N ILE A 144 -2.81 22.54 -9.47
CA ILE A 144 -3.97 21.67 -9.65
C ILE A 144 -3.50 20.21 -9.80
N VAL A 145 -4.35 19.21 -9.50
CA VAL A 145 -3.98 17.80 -9.57
C VAL A 145 -4.80 17.08 -10.63
N ILE A 146 -4.14 16.39 -11.55
CA ILE A 146 -4.75 15.59 -12.60
C ILE A 146 -4.47 14.10 -12.31
N LYS A 147 -5.54 13.29 -12.24
CA LYS A 147 -5.45 11.87 -11.96
C LYS A 147 -6.16 11.05 -13.04
N ALA A 148 -5.50 10.04 -13.58
CA ALA A 148 -6.18 9.01 -14.37
C ALA A 148 -7.15 8.23 -13.48
N ASP A 149 -8.33 7.90 -13.99
CA ASP A 149 -9.40 7.27 -13.21
C ASP A 149 -9.03 5.86 -12.72
N GLY A 150 -8.44 5.03 -13.59
CA GLY A 150 -8.12 3.64 -13.28
C GLY A 150 -6.80 3.43 -12.55
N LEU A 151 -6.47 2.15 -12.33
CA LEU A 151 -5.20 1.72 -11.75
C LEU A 151 -4.05 2.02 -12.72
N ALA A 152 -3.08 2.82 -12.31
CA ALA A 152 -1.95 3.26 -13.14
C ALA A 152 -0.58 3.14 -12.44
N ALA A 153 -0.49 2.29 -11.40
CA ALA A 153 0.75 1.97 -10.68
C ALA A 153 1.59 3.21 -10.29
N GLY A 154 0.92 4.25 -9.77
CA GLY A 154 1.56 5.51 -9.35
C GLY A 154 1.89 6.49 -10.49
N LYS A 155 1.74 6.09 -11.76
CA LYS A 155 2.03 6.94 -12.93
C LYS A 155 0.83 7.78 -13.38
N GLY A 156 -0.34 7.56 -12.81
CA GLY A 156 -1.58 8.23 -13.17
C GLY A 156 -1.91 9.47 -12.35
N VAL A 157 -0.95 10.05 -11.62
CA VAL A 157 -1.16 11.26 -10.82
C VAL A 157 -0.09 12.29 -11.15
N VAL A 158 -0.54 13.47 -11.57
CA VAL A 158 0.32 14.64 -11.84
C VAL A 158 -0.12 15.78 -10.95
N VAL A 159 0.76 16.24 -10.08
CA VAL A 159 0.62 17.48 -9.32
C VAL A 159 1.22 18.58 -10.17
N ALA A 160 0.36 19.32 -10.88
CA ALA A 160 0.77 20.37 -11.80
C ALA A 160 0.92 21.70 -11.07
N MET A 161 2.12 22.24 -11.03
CA MET A 161 2.41 23.53 -10.39
C MET A 161 2.21 24.71 -11.38
N SER A 162 2.06 24.40 -12.67
CA SER A 162 1.80 25.39 -13.73
C SER A 162 0.66 24.92 -14.66
N LEU A 163 0.06 25.85 -15.40
CA LEU A 163 -0.94 25.53 -16.42
C LEU A 163 -0.35 24.63 -17.52
N GLU A 164 0.90 24.88 -17.91
CA GLU A 164 1.59 24.07 -18.91
C GLU A 164 1.69 22.59 -18.49
N GLU A 165 2.12 22.32 -17.25
CA GLU A 165 2.16 20.98 -16.70
C GLU A 165 0.77 20.34 -16.63
N ALA A 166 -0.25 21.10 -16.27
CA ALA A 166 -1.63 20.61 -16.17
C ALA A 166 -2.19 20.21 -17.54
N HIS A 167 -2.00 21.06 -18.57
CA HIS A 167 -2.42 20.76 -19.92
C HIS A 167 -1.68 19.56 -20.51
N ALA A 168 -0.35 19.46 -20.28
CA ALA A 168 0.45 18.32 -20.71
C ALA A 168 -0.02 17.00 -20.07
N ALA A 169 -0.44 17.05 -18.80
CA ALA A 169 -0.98 15.86 -18.12
C ALA A 169 -2.31 15.39 -18.74
N VAL A 170 -3.21 16.31 -19.07
CA VAL A 170 -4.47 15.98 -19.75
C VAL A 170 -4.20 15.39 -21.13
N ASP A 171 -3.29 15.97 -21.90
CA ASP A 171 -2.94 15.46 -23.22
C ASP A 171 -2.35 14.04 -23.12
N MET A 172 -1.43 13.82 -22.19
CA MET A 172 -0.81 12.51 -21.95
C MET A 172 -1.85 11.45 -21.60
N MET A 173 -2.83 11.77 -20.75
CA MET A 173 -3.82 10.81 -20.24
C MET A 173 -4.98 10.60 -21.20
N LEU A 174 -5.61 11.68 -21.69
CA LEU A 174 -6.82 11.60 -22.51
C LEU A 174 -6.55 11.59 -24.01
N ALA A 175 -5.71 12.51 -24.50
CA ALA A 175 -5.52 12.66 -25.95
C ALA A 175 -4.58 11.59 -26.51
N ASP A 176 -3.43 11.36 -25.86
CA ASP A 176 -2.42 10.38 -26.29
C ASP A 176 -2.75 8.97 -25.82
N ASN A 177 -3.69 8.81 -24.87
CA ASN A 177 -4.10 7.54 -24.26
C ASN A 177 -2.92 6.68 -23.77
N LYS A 178 -1.87 7.31 -23.22
CA LYS A 178 -0.63 6.61 -22.80
C LYS A 178 -0.87 5.64 -21.64
N LEU A 179 -1.98 5.78 -20.93
CA LEU A 179 -2.38 4.91 -19.82
C LEU A 179 -3.49 3.90 -20.19
N GLY A 180 -3.83 3.81 -21.48
CA GLY A 180 -4.87 2.89 -21.97
C GLY A 180 -6.22 3.11 -21.26
N ASN A 181 -6.89 2.04 -20.88
CA ASN A 181 -8.21 2.11 -20.22
C ASN A 181 -8.20 2.92 -18.91
N ALA A 182 -7.08 2.95 -18.18
CA ALA A 182 -6.95 3.75 -16.96
C ALA A 182 -7.03 5.26 -17.24
N GLY A 183 -6.61 5.70 -18.44
CA GLY A 183 -6.65 7.10 -18.88
C GLY A 183 -7.92 7.48 -19.65
N ALA A 184 -8.91 6.61 -19.78
CA ALA A 184 -10.16 6.92 -20.50
C ALA A 184 -10.97 8.07 -19.87
N ARG A 185 -10.75 8.34 -18.60
CA ARG A 185 -11.25 9.51 -17.86
C ARG A 185 -10.16 10.08 -16.97
N VAL A 186 -10.25 11.36 -16.69
CA VAL A 186 -9.40 12.04 -15.69
C VAL A 186 -10.25 12.69 -14.62
N VAL A 187 -9.77 12.63 -13.39
CA VAL A 187 -10.30 13.37 -12.26
C VAL A 187 -9.35 14.53 -11.99
N ILE A 188 -9.87 15.75 -12.09
CA ILE A 188 -9.12 16.99 -11.81
C ILE A 188 -9.52 17.50 -10.44
N GLU A 189 -8.55 17.68 -9.57
CA GLU A 189 -8.75 17.98 -8.16
C GLU A 189 -8.05 19.28 -7.75
N GLU A 190 -8.63 19.94 -6.76
CA GLU A 190 -7.99 20.99 -5.99
C GLU A 190 -6.64 20.52 -5.43
N PHE A 191 -5.61 21.36 -5.53
CA PHE A 191 -4.32 21.10 -4.86
C PHE A 191 -4.46 21.34 -3.36
N LEU A 192 -4.14 20.32 -2.56
CA LEU A 192 -4.19 20.39 -1.11
C LEU A 192 -2.79 20.61 -0.53
N THR A 193 -2.70 21.42 0.53
CA THR A 193 -1.48 21.70 1.28
C THR A 193 -1.55 21.09 2.67
N GLY A 194 -0.44 20.55 3.16
CA GLY A 194 -0.34 19.93 4.47
C GLY A 194 0.68 18.81 4.49
N GLU A 195 0.56 17.94 5.47
CA GLU A 195 1.33 16.69 5.55
C GLU A 195 0.45 15.49 5.23
N GLU A 196 0.94 14.62 4.37
CA GLU A 196 0.25 13.37 4.05
C GLU A 196 0.50 12.33 5.15
N ALA A 197 -0.53 11.55 5.46
CA ALA A 197 -0.45 10.41 6.36
C ALA A 197 -1.27 9.24 5.84
N SER A 198 -0.78 8.03 6.11
CA SER A 198 -1.44 6.78 5.80
C SER A 198 -2.21 6.30 7.04
N PHE A 199 -3.53 6.29 6.95
CA PHE A 199 -4.42 5.83 8.01
C PHE A 199 -5.10 4.53 7.58
N ILE A 200 -4.63 3.41 8.13
CA ILE A 200 -5.04 2.07 7.69
C ILE A 200 -5.81 1.37 8.80
N VAL A 201 -6.90 0.73 8.42
CA VAL A 201 -7.75 -0.02 9.34
C VAL A 201 -8.10 -1.39 8.78
N LEU A 202 -8.41 -2.34 9.66
CA LEU A 202 -9.16 -3.56 9.34
C LEU A 202 -10.65 -3.25 9.42
N VAL A 203 -11.42 -3.78 8.49
CA VAL A 203 -12.89 -3.64 8.46
C VAL A 203 -13.52 -5.01 8.26
N ASP A 204 -14.59 -5.29 9.01
CA ASP A 204 -15.34 -6.56 8.96
C ASP A 204 -16.76 -6.42 8.36
N GLY A 205 -17.03 -5.31 7.70
CA GLY A 205 -18.35 -4.95 7.18
C GLY A 205 -19.08 -3.91 8.04
N LYS A 206 -18.82 -3.86 9.34
CA LYS A 206 -19.46 -2.94 10.31
C LYS A 206 -18.50 -2.38 11.33
N ASN A 207 -17.58 -3.20 11.85
CA ASN A 207 -16.61 -2.81 12.86
C ASN A 207 -15.28 -2.43 12.20
N VAL A 208 -14.52 -1.61 12.90
CA VAL A 208 -13.23 -1.08 12.46
C VAL A 208 -12.18 -1.29 13.54
N LEU A 209 -10.98 -1.74 13.16
CA LEU A 209 -9.83 -1.86 14.04
C LEU A 209 -8.65 -1.11 13.41
N ALA A 210 -8.22 -0.01 14.03
CA ALA A 210 -7.14 0.81 13.50
C ALA A 210 -5.79 0.12 13.66
N LEU A 211 -4.97 0.17 12.59
CA LEU A 211 -3.57 -0.19 12.63
C LEU A 211 -2.71 1.02 13.04
N ALA A 212 -1.41 0.80 13.25
CA ALA A 212 -0.48 1.89 13.47
C ALA A 212 -0.42 2.81 12.23
N THR A 213 -0.35 4.12 12.47
CA THR A 213 -0.24 5.13 11.41
C THR A 213 1.14 5.12 10.78
N SER A 214 1.25 5.65 9.56
CA SER A 214 2.49 5.74 8.82
C SER A 214 2.53 6.99 7.94
N GLN A 215 3.73 7.42 7.55
CA GLN A 215 3.96 8.41 6.50
C GLN A 215 4.97 7.84 5.50
N ASP A 216 4.69 8.00 4.21
CA ASP A 216 5.58 7.57 3.14
C ASP A 216 6.31 8.75 2.46
N HIS A 217 7.31 8.42 1.64
CA HIS A 217 8.06 9.34 0.80
C HIS A 217 7.88 8.94 -0.67
N LYS A 218 7.09 9.69 -1.42
CA LYS A 218 6.68 9.33 -2.79
C LYS A 218 7.67 9.72 -3.89
N ARG A 219 8.50 10.75 -3.65
CA ARG A 219 9.48 11.22 -4.64
C ARG A 219 10.73 10.36 -4.64
N LEU A 220 11.34 10.20 -5.83
CA LEU A 220 12.51 9.34 -6.03
C LEU A 220 13.76 9.83 -5.29
N LEU A 221 14.00 11.14 -5.31
CA LEU A 221 15.24 11.76 -4.85
C LEU A 221 15.06 12.46 -3.50
N ASP A 222 16.19 12.71 -2.83
CA ASP A 222 16.26 13.46 -1.58
C ASP A 222 15.57 14.83 -1.71
N ALA A 223 15.13 15.38 -0.59
CA ALA A 223 14.39 16.64 -0.51
C ALA A 223 13.11 16.66 -1.36
N ASP A 224 12.47 15.52 -1.51
CA ASP A 224 11.24 15.33 -2.31
C ASP A 224 11.37 15.83 -3.77
N GLN A 225 12.51 15.56 -4.39
CA GLN A 225 12.77 15.88 -5.78
C GLN A 225 12.58 14.67 -6.70
N GLY A 226 12.55 14.93 -8.00
CA GLY A 226 12.40 13.90 -9.02
C GLY A 226 10.96 13.42 -9.22
N PRO A 227 10.76 12.34 -9.98
CA PRO A 227 9.43 11.82 -10.29
C PRO A 227 8.75 11.17 -9.08
N ASN A 228 7.42 11.08 -9.12
CA ASN A 228 6.65 10.25 -8.21
C ASN A 228 6.98 8.77 -8.42
N THR A 229 6.95 8.01 -7.35
CA THR A 229 7.19 6.55 -7.33
C THR A 229 6.08 5.84 -6.55
N GLY A 230 6.20 4.53 -6.39
CA GLY A 230 5.36 3.75 -5.49
C GLY A 230 5.64 3.97 -4.00
N GLY A 231 6.67 4.75 -3.66
CA GLY A 231 7.16 5.01 -2.32
C GLY A 231 8.61 4.58 -2.14
N MET A 232 9.45 5.48 -1.64
CA MET A 232 10.90 5.27 -1.43
C MET A 232 11.24 4.98 0.04
N GLY A 233 10.27 4.97 0.90
CA GLY A 233 10.41 4.68 2.32
C GLY A 233 9.19 5.14 3.10
N ALA A 234 9.07 4.65 4.32
CA ALA A 234 8.00 5.01 5.22
C ALA A 234 8.44 4.82 6.68
N TYR A 235 7.77 5.47 7.59
CA TYR A 235 7.96 5.28 9.03
C TYR A 235 6.64 5.18 9.77
N SER A 236 6.65 4.52 10.90
CA SER A 236 5.51 4.32 11.79
C SER A 236 5.96 4.44 13.26
N PRO A 237 5.21 5.14 14.12
CA PRO A 237 3.97 5.86 13.83
C PRO A 237 4.20 7.17 13.08
N ALA A 238 3.12 7.78 12.58
CA ALA A 238 3.12 9.10 11.96
C ALA A 238 2.94 10.19 13.02
N PRO A 239 3.93 11.03 13.32
CA PRO A 239 3.79 12.07 14.36
C PRO A 239 2.72 13.10 14.06
N VAL A 240 2.43 13.36 12.79
CA VAL A 240 1.38 14.30 12.37
C VAL A 240 -0.02 13.81 12.74
N VAL A 241 -0.21 12.50 12.92
CA VAL A 241 -1.46 11.92 13.38
C VAL A 241 -1.49 11.91 14.91
N THR A 242 -1.80 13.05 15.49
CA THR A 242 -2.02 13.18 16.93
C THR A 242 -3.24 12.36 17.39
N PRO A 243 -3.43 12.11 18.69
CA PRO A 243 -4.64 11.45 19.19
C PRO A 243 -5.95 12.12 18.75
N GLU A 244 -5.97 13.45 18.65
CA GLU A 244 -7.12 14.21 18.14
C GLU A 244 -7.35 13.94 16.65
N ILE A 245 -6.31 14.01 15.83
CA ILE A 245 -6.38 13.70 14.39
C ILE A 245 -6.81 12.25 14.17
N HIS A 246 -6.29 11.32 14.97
CA HIS A 246 -6.69 9.91 14.91
C HIS A 246 -8.20 9.73 15.17
N ALA A 247 -8.71 10.33 16.24
CA ALA A 247 -10.13 10.28 16.56
C ALA A 247 -11.02 10.91 15.48
N ARG A 248 -10.56 12.02 14.89
CA ARG A 248 -11.24 12.70 13.78
C ARG A 248 -11.21 11.87 12.50
N ALA A 249 -10.09 11.26 12.16
CA ALA A 249 -9.98 10.37 10.99
C ALA A 249 -10.98 9.22 11.08
N LEU A 250 -11.11 8.59 12.24
CA LEU A 250 -12.14 7.56 12.47
C LEU A 250 -13.56 8.12 12.30
N ARG A 251 -13.86 9.25 12.93
CA ARG A 251 -15.22 9.82 12.95
C ARG A 251 -15.63 10.45 11.61
N GLU A 252 -14.71 11.14 10.95
CA GLU A 252 -15.02 11.98 9.77
C GLU A 252 -14.74 11.26 8.43
N VAL A 253 -13.89 10.24 8.43
CA VAL A 253 -13.48 9.53 7.21
C VAL A 253 -13.85 8.05 7.26
N ILE A 254 -13.31 7.30 8.21
CA ILE A 254 -13.41 5.83 8.21
C ILE A 254 -14.83 5.35 8.49
N MET A 255 -15.45 5.78 9.58
CA MET A 255 -16.80 5.34 9.93
C MET A 255 -17.86 5.76 8.90
N PRO A 256 -17.83 6.98 8.35
CA PRO A 256 -18.70 7.33 7.23
C PRO A 256 -18.49 6.47 5.99
N THR A 257 -17.24 6.08 5.68
CA THR A 257 -16.94 5.18 4.58
C THR A 257 -17.56 3.80 4.78
N VAL A 258 -17.33 3.18 5.94
CA VAL A 258 -17.86 1.84 6.25
C VAL A 258 -19.40 1.83 6.24
N LYS A 259 -20.02 2.83 6.88
CA LYS A 259 -21.49 2.99 6.91
C LYS A 259 -22.05 3.30 5.52
N GLY A 260 -21.37 4.14 4.75
CA GLY A 260 -21.77 4.49 3.39
C GLY A 260 -21.73 3.30 2.45
N MET A 261 -20.68 2.48 2.51
CA MET A 261 -20.58 1.25 1.73
C MET A 261 -21.70 0.27 2.09
N GLN A 262 -22.01 0.13 3.37
CA GLN A 262 -23.13 -0.70 3.81
C GLN A 262 -24.48 -0.15 3.31
N ALA A 263 -24.69 1.15 3.39
CA ALA A 263 -25.91 1.81 2.92
C ALA A 263 -26.11 1.69 1.41
N ASP A 264 -25.01 1.69 0.65
CA ASP A 264 -25.01 1.50 -0.81
C ASP A 264 -25.19 0.01 -1.22
N GLY A 265 -25.31 -0.90 -0.24
CA GLY A 265 -25.49 -2.35 -0.49
C GLY A 265 -24.21 -3.10 -0.88
N ILE A 266 -23.05 -2.51 -0.69
CA ILE A 266 -21.72 -3.08 -0.97
C ILE A 266 -20.84 -3.05 0.29
N PRO A 267 -21.17 -3.84 1.35
CA PRO A 267 -20.44 -3.81 2.61
C PRO A 267 -18.96 -4.11 2.38
N TYR A 268 -18.10 -3.41 3.11
CA TYR A 268 -16.66 -3.49 2.97
C TYR A 268 -16.06 -4.42 4.02
N THR A 269 -15.34 -5.45 3.61
CA THR A 269 -14.47 -6.28 4.45
C THR A 269 -13.07 -6.27 3.86
N GLY A 270 -12.05 -5.98 4.65
CA GLY A 270 -10.67 -5.91 4.16
C GLY A 270 -9.84 -4.85 4.85
N PHE A 271 -8.63 -4.64 4.36
CA PHE A 271 -7.86 -3.45 4.69
C PHE A 271 -8.48 -2.24 4.00
N LEU A 272 -8.69 -1.18 4.74
CA LEU A 272 -9.08 0.12 4.20
C LEU A 272 -8.00 1.14 4.56
N TYR A 273 -7.32 1.65 3.56
CA TYR A 273 -6.30 2.67 3.69
C TYR A 273 -6.88 4.01 3.20
N ALA A 274 -6.97 4.98 4.10
CA ALA A 274 -7.27 6.36 3.78
C ALA A 274 -5.95 7.15 3.72
N GLY A 275 -5.60 7.66 2.53
CA GLY A 275 -4.58 8.68 2.36
C GLY A 275 -5.13 10.02 2.80
N LEU A 276 -4.57 10.60 3.85
CA LEU A 276 -5.05 11.84 4.46
C LEU A 276 -4.09 12.98 4.19
N MET A 277 -4.63 14.14 3.83
CA MET A 277 -3.92 15.41 3.90
C MET A 277 -4.33 16.13 5.18
N ILE A 278 -3.37 16.41 6.04
CA ILE A 278 -3.56 17.11 7.32
C ILE A 278 -2.98 18.50 7.17
N SER A 279 -3.84 19.50 7.13
CA SER A 279 -3.42 20.90 7.00
C SER A 279 -2.85 21.44 8.32
N PRO A 280 -2.09 22.54 8.30
CA PRO A 280 -1.50 23.12 9.52
C PRO A 280 -2.52 23.53 10.60
N ASP A 281 -3.77 23.82 10.20
CA ASP A 281 -4.89 24.11 11.11
C ASP A 281 -5.62 22.85 11.60
N GLY A 282 -5.08 21.66 11.31
CA GLY A 282 -5.59 20.37 11.74
C GLY A 282 -6.81 19.85 10.99
N LYS A 283 -7.21 20.48 9.87
CA LYS A 283 -8.26 19.95 9.00
C LYS A 283 -7.76 18.72 8.25
N ILE A 284 -8.68 17.76 8.04
CA ILE A 284 -8.40 16.51 7.34
C ILE A 284 -9.18 16.52 6.03
N LYS A 285 -8.50 16.21 4.92
CA LYS A 285 -9.12 15.86 3.65
C LYS A 285 -8.58 14.52 3.17
N THR A 286 -9.46 13.68 2.64
CA THR A 286 -9.08 12.39 2.05
C THR A 286 -8.54 12.59 0.66
N LEU A 287 -7.32 12.16 0.41
CA LEU A 287 -6.67 12.19 -0.91
C LEU A 287 -7.19 11.06 -1.79
N GLU A 288 -7.21 9.85 -1.23
CA GLU A 288 -7.64 8.62 -1.89
C GLU A 288 -7.93 7.53 -0.88
N PHE A 289 -8.66 6.50 -1.31
CA PHE A 289 -8.72 5.21 -0.63
C PHE A 289 -7.88 4.18 -1.38
N ASN A 290 -7.26 3.28 -0.61
CA ASN A 290 -6.70 2.04 -1.12
C ASN A 290 -7.36 0.86 -0.40
N CYS A 291 -7.67 -0.19 -1.14
CA CYS A 291 -8.42 -1.36 -0.64
C CYS A 291 -7.51 -2.48 -0.14
N ARG A 292 -6.31 -2.14 0.24
CA ARG A 292 -5.22 -3.02 0.68
C ARG A 292 -4.24 -2.25 1.55
N MET A 293 -3.29 -2.96 2.12
CA MET A 293 -2.18 -2.33 2.82
C MET A 293 -1.30 -1.48 1.89
N GLY A 294 -0.63 -0.47 2.42
CA GLY A 294 0.35 0.34 1.69
C GLY A 294 1.66 -0.40 1.43
N ASP A 295 2.39 0.02 0.43
CA ASP A 295 3.75 -0.42 0.15
C ASP A 295 4.60 0.82 -0.22
N PRO A 296 5.50 1.29 0.67
CA PRO A 296 6.23 0.52 1.70
C PRO A 296 5.76 0.70 3.15
N GLU A 297 4.53 1.10 3.44
CA GLU A 297 4.04 1.32 4.81
C GLU A 297 3.89 0.01 5.61
N THR A 298 3.54 -1.09 4.94
CA THR A 298 3.32 -2.40 5.58
C THR A 298 4.55 -2.88 6.33
N GLN A 299 5.73 -2.69 5.77
CA GLN A 299 6.98 -3.17 6.35
C GLN A 299 7.24 -2.58 7.74
N PRO A 300 7.27 -1.26 7.94
CA PRO A 300 7.45 -0.70 9.29
C PRO A 300 6.23 -0.94 10.20
N ILE A 301 5.01 -1.00 9.68
CA ILE A 301 3.81 -1.28 10.49
C ILE A 301 3.85 -2.70 11.04
N MET A 302 4.14 -3.70 10.21
CA MET A 302 4.21 -5.12 10.64
C MET A 302 5.39 -5.37 11.57
N ALA A 303 6.51 -4.69 11.39
CA ALA A 303 7.66 -4.76 12.30
C ALA A 303 7.31 -4.31 13.74
N ARG A 304 6.31 -3.42 13.89
CA ARG A 304 5.83 -2.93 15.19
C ARG A 304 4.65 -3.74 15.75
N LEU A 305 3.95 -4.53 14.96
CA LEU A 305 2.78 -5.28 15.44
C LEU A 305 3.23 -6.43 16.35
N ARG A 306 2.79 -6.41 17.61
CA ARG A 306 3.06 -7.46 18.60
C ARG A 306 2.00 -8.57 18.59
N SER A 307 0.74 -8.21 18.33
CA SER A 307 -0.39 -9.14 18.28
C SER A 307 -0.29 -10.13 17.13
N ASP A 308 -0.97 -11.25 17.27
CA ASP A 308 -1.16 -12.24 16.21
C ASP A 308 -2.07 -11.68 15.11
N LEU A 309 -1.50 -11.47 13.93
CA LEU A 309 -2.24 -10.93 12.78
C LEU A 309 -3.32 -11.92 12.30
N VAL A 310 -3.06 -13.22 12.35
CA VAL A 310 -4.05 -14.24 11.91
C VAL A 310 -5.31 -14.15 12.76
N ASN A 311 -5.17 -14.01 14.07
CA ASN A 311 -6.32 -13.83 14.96
C ASN A 311 -7.16 -12.60 14.59
N ALA A 312 -6.52 -11.47 14.31
CA ALA A 312 -7.23 -10.26 13.90
C ALA A 312 -7.96 -10.43 12.55
N LEU A 313 -7.32 -11.11 11.58
CA LEU A 313 -7.92 -11.36 10.27
C LEU A 313 -9.06 -12.39 10.32
N ASP A 314 -8.97 -13.42 11.17
CA ASP A 314 -10.07 -14.35 11.40
C ASP A 314 -11.30 -13.62 11.96
N HIS A 315 -11.12 -12.79 12.98
CA HIS A 315 -12.19 -11.96 13.53
C HIS A 315 -12.78 -10.99 12.49
N ALA A 316 -11.94 -10.47 11.59
CA ALA A 316 -12.40 -9.62 10.50
C ALA A 316 -13.30 -10.37 9.50
N VAL A 317 -12.95 -11.59 9.16
CA VAL A 317 -13.77 -12.44 8.26
C VAL A 317 -15.05 -12.92 8.94
N ASP A 318 -15.00 -13.13 10.26
CA ASP A 318 -16.14 -13.59 11.05
C ASP A 318 -17.07 -12.45 11.54
N GLY A 319 -16.71 -11.18 11.29
CA GLY A 319 -17.53 -10.02 11.66
C GLY A 319 -17.50 -9.69 13.15
N THR A 320 -16.39 -10.00 13.83
CA THR A 320 -16.21 -9.86 15.29
C THR A 320 -14.98 -9.03 15.65
N LEU A 321 -14.56 -8.08 14.79
CA LEU A 321 -13.40 -7.21 15.05
C LEU A 321 -13.51 -6.39 16.34
N ASN A 322 -14.72 -6.13 16.84
CA ASN A 322 -14.95 -5.46 18.10
C ASN A 322 -14.49 -6.25 19.34
N GLU A 323 -14.11 -7.52 19.17
CA GLU A 323 -13.56 -8.39 20.22
C GLU A 323 -12.03 -8.42 20.23
N VAL A 324 -11.37 -7.69 19.31
CA VAL A 324 -9.92 -7.70 19.13
C VAL A 324 -9.29 -6.37 19.55
N GLU A 325 -8.21 -6.46 20.30
CA GLU A 325 -7.29 -5.35 20.57
C GLU A 325 -5.92 -5.68 20.02
N LEU A 326 -5.21 -4.67 19.50
CA LEU A 326 -3.86 -4.83 18.97
C LEU A 326 -2.83 -4.20 19.90
N GLU A 327 -1.78 -4.96 20.15
CA GLU A 327 -0.60 -4.51 20.87
C GLU A 327 0.52 -4.11 19.90
N TRP A 328 1.18 -3.01 20.20
CA TRP A 328 2.21 -2.43 19.36
C TRP A 328 3.52 -2.27 20.10
N ASP A 329 4.62 -2.51 19.40
CA ASP A 329 5.94 -2.07 19.86
C ASP A 329 5.95 -0.54 19.96
N ARG A 330 6.45 -0.02 21.07
CA ARG A 330 6.51 1.42 21.33
C ARG A 330 7.60 2.12 20.51
N ARG A 331 8.56 1.35 20.02
CA ARG A 331 9.64 1.88 19.17
C ARG A 331 9.07 2.38 17.85
N THR A 332 9.79 3.32 17.25
CA THR A 332 9.57 3.72 15.86
C THR A 332 10.19 2.69 14.93
N ALA A 333 9.49 2.36 13.86
CA ALA A 333 10.04 1.61 12.74
C ALA A 333 10.16 2.53 11.52
N LEU A 334 11.28 2.44 10.80
CA LEU A 334 11.52 3.21 9.58
C LEU A 334 12.09 2.29 8.51
N GLY A 335 11.42 2.25 7.36
CA GLY A 335 11.82 1.46 6.20
C GLY A 335 12.35 2.33 5.07
N VAL A 336 13.49 1.94 4.51
CA VAL A 336 14.12 2.58 3.35
C VAL A 336 14.04 1.61 2.17
N VAL A 337 13.50 2.07 1.05
CA VAL A 337 13.39 1.28 -0.17
C VAL A 337 14.67 1.38 -0.99
N LEU A 338 15.20 0.23 -1.41
CA LEU A 338 16.26 0.11 -2.40
C LEU A 338 15.61 -0.18 -3.75
N ALA A 339 15.87 0.66 -4.75
CA ALA A 339 15.30 0.56 -6.08
C ALA A 339 16.36 0.18 -7.12
N ALA A 340 15.92 -0.48 -8.20
CA ALA A 340 16.76 -0.88 -9.31
C ALA A 340 17.17 0.31 -10.19
N HIS A 341 18.20 0.11 -10.99
CA HIS A 341 18.62 1.07 -12.01
C HIS A 341 17.43 1.45 -12.92
N ASN A 342 17.30 2.73 -13.25
CA ASN A 342 16.21 3.34 -14.05
C ASN A 342 14.80 3.31 -13.41
N TYR A 343 14.64 2.86 -12.18
CA TYR A 343 13.35 3.04 -11.51
C TYR A 343 13.01 4.54 -11.33
N PRO A 344 11.79 5.02 -11.53
CA PRO A 344 10.53 4.27 -11.77
C PRO A 344 10.20 4.06 -13.26
N ASP A 345 11.06 4.46 -14.19
CA ASP A 345 10.75 4.45 -15.62
C ASP A 345 10.82 3.04 -16.23
N THR A 346 12.02 2.54 -16.52
CA THR A 346 12.24 1.19 -17.06
C THR A 346 13.29 0.46 -16.20
N PRO A 347 12.89 -0.15 -15.08
CA PRO A 347 13.84 -0.77 -14.15
C PRO A 347 14.60 -1.92 -14.80
N ARG A 348 15.91 -1.95 -14.58
CA ARG A 348 16.75 -3.07 -15.01
C ARG A 348 16.57 -4.26 -14.06
N ALA A 349 16.47 -5.46 -14.59
CA ALA A 349 16.39 -6.72 -13.85
C ALA A 349 17.64 -7.60 -14.09
N GLY A 350 17.89 -8.54 -13.17
CA GLY A 350 18.95 -9.54 -13.28
C GLY A 350 20.25 -9.17 -12.55
N ASP A 351 20.32 -8.03 -11.89
CA ASP A 351 21.51 -7.65 -11.11
C ASP A 351 21.59 -8.49 -9.83
N VAL A 352 22.75 -9.10 -9.57
CA VAL A 352 22.98 -9.92 -8.39
C VAL A 352 23.05 -9.05 -7.14
N ILE A 353 22.32 -9.46 -6.11
CA ILE A 353 22.27 -8.76 -4.83
C ILE A 353 23.19 -9.51 -3.85
N THR A 354 24.08 -8.78 -3.20
CA THR A 354 25.02 -9.31 -2.21
C THR A 354 24.95 -8.51 -0.91
N GLY A 355 25.47 -9.10 0.16
CA GLY A 355 25.62 -8.41 1.46
C GLY A 355 24.33 -8.19 2.22
N ILE A 356 23.25 -8.94 1.91
CA ILE A 356 22.00 -8.84 2.68
C ILE A 356 22.28 -9.32 4.11
N PRO A 357 22.13 -8.43 5.13
CA PRO A 357 22.37 -8.82 6.50
C PRO A 357 21.30 -9.78 7.01
N ALA A 358 21.64 -10.59 7.99
CA ALA A 358 20.66 -11.39 8.70
C ALA A 358 19.73 -10.47 9.51
N ASP A 359 18.46 -10.84 9.59
CA ASP A 359 17.50 -10.11 10.40
C ASP A 359 17.86 -10.19 11.89
N THR A 360 17.62 -9.10 12.59
CA THR A 360 17.78 -9.00 14.05
C THR A 360 16.49 -8.47 14.68
N GLU A 361 16.45 -8.37 15.99
CA GLU A 361 15.31 -7.77 16.71
C GLU A 361 15.07 -6.30 16.34
N ASP A 362 16.11 -5.60 15.87
CA ASP A 362 16.11 -4.17 15.58
C ASP A 362 16.22 -3.83 14.10
N GLN A 363 16.42 -4.83 13.24
CA GLN A 363 16.60 -4.63 11.81
C GLN A 363 16.06 -5.82 11.03
N ILE A 364 15.23 -5.55 10.02
CA ILE A 364 14.60 -6.56 9.18
C ILE A 364 14.71 -6.12 7.71
N THR A 365 15.04 -7.06 6.81
CA THR A 365 15.11 -6.80 5.37
C THR A 365 13.99 -7.53 4.64
N PHE A 366 13.06 -6.79 4.06
CA PHE A 366 11.98 -7.34 3.26
C PHE A 366 12.30 -7.22 1.76
N HIS A 367 12.17 -8.33 1.05
CA HIS A 367 12.34 -8.38 -0.41
C HIS A 367 11.05 -7.93 -1.11
N ALA A 368 11.21 -7.25 -2.23
CA ALA A 368 10.13 -6.88 -3.15
C ALA A 368 10.42 -7.45 -4.54
N GLY A 369 10.87 -6.64 -5.48
CA GLY A 369 11.24 -7.07 -6.82
C GLY A 369 12.54 -7.87 -6.85
N THR A 370 12.51 -9.08 -6.30
CA THR A 370 13.62 -10.03 -6.29
C THR A 370 13.16 -11.41 -6.73
N LYS A 371 14.07 -12.20 -7.26
CA LYS A 371 13.87 -13.62 -7.54
C LYS A 371 15.13 -14.42 -7.22
N LEU A 372 14.96 -15.71 -7.00
CA LEU A 372 16.08 -16.64 -6.93
C LEU A 372 16.43 -17.14 -8.33
N GLN A 373 17.66 -16.96 -8.75
CA GLN A 373 18.18 -17.42 -10.05
C GLN A 373 19.56 -18.02 -9.85
N ASP A 374 19.74 -19.28 -10.25
CA ASP A 374 21.00 -20.04 -10.11
C ASP A 374 21.59 -19.97 -8.68
N GLY A 375 20.72 -20.09 -7.66
CA GLY A 375 21.10 -20.03 -6.25
C GLY A 375 21.45 -18.62 -5.73
N LYS A 376 21.31 -17.58 -6.56
CA LYS A 376 21.56 -16.18 -6.19
C LYS A 376 20.26 -15.38 -6.19
N VAL A 377 20.17 -14.42 -5.29
CA VAL A 377 19.09 -13.43 -5.30
C VAL A 377 19.46 -12.35 -6.31
N VAL A 378 18.54 -12.07 -7.24
CA VAL A 378 18.72 -11.05 -8.27
C VAL A 378 17.55 -10.09 -8.30
N THR A 379 17.74 -8.88 -8.82
CA THR A 379 16.67 -7.91 -9.05
C THR A 379 15.69 -8.42 -10.11
N SER A 380 14.39 -8.18 -9.90
CA SER A 380 13.32 -8.57 -10.83
C SER A 380 12.18 -7.55 -10.92
N GLY A 381 12.33 -6.39 -10.30
CA GLY A 381 11.35 -5.33 -10.30
C GLY A 381 11.95 -3.99 -9.92
N GLY A 382 11.14 -2.94 -9.94
CA GLY A 382 11.60 -1.58 -9.71
C GLY A 382 12.02 -1.32 -8.27
N ARG A 383 11.13 -1.55 -7.31
CA ARG A 383 11.48 -1.55 -5.87
C ARG A 383 11.95 -2.95 -5.52
N VAL A 384 13.18 -3.04 -5.05
CA VAL A 384 13.90 -4.31 -4.89
C VAL A 384 13.79 -4.85 -3.47
N MET A 385 14.04 -3.99 -2.49
CA MET A 385 14.01 -4.33 -1.07
C MET A 385 13.53 -3.14 -0.23
N CYS A 386 13.08 -3.43 0.99
CA CYS A 386 12.85 -2.43 2.03
C CYS A 386 13.60 -2.86 3.30
N VAL A 387 14.52 -2.04 3.76
CA VAL A 387 15.27 -2.27 4.99
C VAL A 387 14.65 -1.49 6.12
N VAL A 388 14.18 -2.18 7.15
CA VAL A 388 13.49 -1.59 8.29
C VAL A 388 14.41 -1.58 9.52
N GLY A 389 14.59 -0.41 10.12
CA GLY A 389 15.21 -0.25 11.43
C GLY A 389 14.18 0.07 12.50
N LEU A 390 14.37 -0.41 13.72
CA LEU A 390 13.56 -0.11 14.90
C LEU A 390 14.41 0.51 16.00
N ALA A 391 13.93 1.61 16.58
CA ALA A 391 14.57 2.28 17.73
C ALA A 391 13.56 3.16 18.49
N ASP A 392 13.94 3.67 19.65
CA ASP A 392 13.09 4.56 20.46
C ASP A 392 12.79 5.89 19.78
N THR A 393 13.62 6.29 18.82
CA THR A 393 13.46 7.54 18.05
C THR A 393 13.51 7.28 16.55
N VAL A 394 12.89 8.17 15.75
CA VAL A 394 12.95 8.13 14.28
C VAL A 394 14.40 8.16 13.79
N ARG A 395 15.24 9.03 14.39
CA ARG A 395 16.67 9.14 14.06
C ARG A 395 17.42 7.83 14.33
N GLY A 396 17.16 7.17 15.46
CA GLY A 396 17.77 5.88 15.77
C GLY A 396 17.33 4.77 14.82
N ALA A 397 16.04 4.71 14.47
CA ALA A 397 15.52 3.76 13.48
C ALA A 397 16.14 4.01 12.10
N GLN A 398 16.25 5.28 11.69
CA GLN A 398 16.92 5.70 10.46
C GLN A 398 18.39 5.22 10.42
N GLN A 399 19.16 5.46 11.49
CA GLN A 399 20.55 5.03 11.56
C GLN A 399 20.71 3.52 11.38
N LYS A 400 19.88 2.71 12.06
CA LYS A 400 19.90 1.24 11.92
C LYS A 400 19.58 0.78 10.50
N ALA A 401 18.58 1.39 9.86
CA ALA A 401 18.24 1.07 8.48
C ALA A 401 19.40 1.37 7.52
N TYR A 402 20.02 2.55 7.62
CA TYR A 402 21.14 2.93 6.74
C TYR A 402 22.42 2.16 7.04
N GLU A 403 22.67 1.78 8.29
CA GLU A 403 23.79 0.89 8.65
C GLU A 403 23.64 -0.46 7.94
N ALA A 404 22.47 -1.08 8.00
CA ALA A 404 22.18 -2.33 7.30
C ALA A 404 22.32 -2.18 5.76
N ILE A 405 21.83 -1.07 5.20
CA ILE A 405 21.94 -0.77 3.76
C ILE A 405 23.40 -0.66 3.32
N SER A 406 24.30 -0.19 4.15
CA SER A 406 25.72 -0.05 3.80
C SER A 406 26.40 -1.36 3.42
N HIS A 407 25.84 -2.50 3.80
CA HIS A 407 26.31 -3.84 3.47
C HIS A 407 25.71 -4.39 2.16
N ILE A 408 24.54 -3.89 1.74
CA ILE A 408 23.80 -4.39 0.57
C ILE A 408 24.35 -3.75 -0.69
N GLN A 409 24.60 -4.56 -1.73
CA GLN A 409 25.10 -4.10 -3.00
C GLN A 409 24.44 -4.80 -4.18
N PHE A 410 24.03 -4.03 -5.18
CA PHE A 410 23.72 -4.46 -6.52
C PHE A 410 23.95 -3.30 -7.49
N ASP A 411 24.22 -3.59 -8.75
CA ASP A 411 24.58 -2.57 -9.73
C ASP A 411 23.42 -1.60 -10.00
N GLY A 412 23.72 -0.30 -10.00
CA GLY A 412 22.74 0.76 -10.22
C GLY A 412 21.71 0.95 -9.09
N MET A 413 22.00 0.48 -7.87
CA MET A 413 21.14 0.65 -6.71
C MET A 413 20.83 2.12 -6.42
N GLN A 414 19.56 2.43 -6.26
CA GLN A 414 19.06 3.76 -5.92
C GLN A 414 18.31 3.72 -4.58
N TYR A 415 18.54 4.69 -3.73
CA TYR A 415 17.74 4.92 -2.51
C TYR A 415 17.91 6.36 -2.01
N ARG A 416 16.91 6.81 -1.26
CA ARG A 416 16.96 8.13 -0.60
C ARG A 416 17.77 8.05 0.69
N LYS A 417 18.49 9.13 1.00
CA LYS A 417 19.31 9.25 2.22
C LYS A 417 18.61 10.02 3.35
N ASP A 418 17.41 10.54 3.09
CA ASP A 418 16.68 11.45 3.97
C ASP A 418 15.33 10.89 4.47
N ILE A 419 15.07 9.57 4.33
CA ILE A 419 13.82 8.98 4.79
C ILE A 419 13.60 9.27 6.27
N GLY A 420 12.42 9.79 6.61
CA GLY A 420 12.06 10.18 7.96
C GLY A 420 12.38 11.63 8.33
N TYR A 421 12.96 12.42 7.42
CA TYR A 421 13.43 13.78 7.72
C TYR A 421 12.33 14.68 8.33
N ARG A 422 11.06 14.52 7.93
CA ARG A 422 9.93 15.29 8.45
C ARG A 422 9.66 15.05 9.94
N ALA A 423 9.99 13.86 10.43
CA ALA A 423 9.79 13.45 11.82
C ALA A 423 11.06 13.57 12.69
N ILE A 424 12.20 13.92 12.11
CA ILE A 424 13.47 14.12 12.82
C ILE A 424 13.59 15.60 13.17
N LYS A 425 13.38 15.90 14.44
CA LYS A 425 13.57 17.24 15.00
C LYS A 425 14.99 17.40 15.54
#